data_bec6be6a8195010b8d8d6abd21af725d
#
_entry.id   bec6be6a8195010b8d8d6abd21af725d
#
_cell.length_a   1.000
_cell.length_b   1.000
_cell.length_c   1.000
_cell.angle_alpha   90.00
_cell.angle_beta   90.00
_cell.angle_gamma   90.00
#
_symmetry.space_group_name_H-M   'P 1'
#
loop_
_entity.id
_entity.type
_entity.pdbx_description
1 polymer ?
#
loop_
_entity_poly.entity_id
_entity_poly.type
_entity_poly.pdbx_seq_one_letter_code
_entity_poly.pdbx_strand_id
1 'polypeptide(L)'
;QTLPELFVSMRVRPVGDYPNKLLGALRASAPPGIEDPNVVVLTPGVYNSAYFEHTLLARLMGVELVEGRDLVCIGGKVFMRTTRGPQRVDVIYRRVDDDFLDPLQFRADSMLGAPGLLLAARLGNVTIANAVGNGVADDKLLYTYVPDLIRYYLAEEPILKNVDTWRLEDPNALEEVLDRLVQHEAERHLPPLTRPIQG
;
A
#
# COMPACT_ATOMS: atom_id res chain seq x y z
N GLN A 1 7.88 -17.75 12.07
CA GLN A 1 7.84 -18.75 10.98
C GLN A 1 7.16 -20.02 11.51
N THR A 2 5.97 -20.31 10.95
CA THR A 2 5.12 -21.42 11.44
C THR A 2 5.60 -22.79 10.90
N LEU A 3 6.21 -22.80 9.72
CA LEU A 3 6.66 -24.00 9.00
C LEU A 3 8.07 -23.81 8.41
N PRO A 4 9.12 -23.80 9.25
CA PRO A 4 10.48 -23.51 8.80
C PRO A 4 11.04 -24.55 7.80
N GLU A 5 10.70 -25.83 7.97
CA GLU A 5 11.16 -26.90 7.07
C GLU A 5 10.58 -26.76 5.67
N LEU A 6 9.30 -26.37 5.57
CA LEU A 6 8.64 -26.11 4.29
C LEU A 6 9.25 -24.91 3.59
N PHE A 7 9.63 -23.87 4.33
CA PHE A 7 10.29 -22.69 3.82
C PHE A 7 11.62 -23.03 3.10
N VAL A 8 12.40 -23.92 3.71
CA VAL A 8 13.67 -24.39 3.13
C VAL A 8 13.43 -25.30 1.93
N SER A 9 12.55 -26.31 2.06
CA SER A 9 12.26 -27.26 0.99
C SER A 9 11.70 -26.63 -0.27
N MET A 10 10.85 -25.59 -0.11
CA MET A 10 10.26 -24.81 -1.21
C MET A 10 11.20 -23.70 -1.72
N ARG A 11 12.39 -23.55 -1.16
CA ARG A 11 13.37 -22.50 -1.53
C ARG A 11 12.78 -21.10 -1.52
N VAL A 12 11.91 -20.80 -0.55
CA VAL A 12 11.29 -19.47 -0.41
C VAL A 12 12.36 -18.45 -0.04
N ARG A 13 12.44 -17.35 -0.79
CA ARG A 13 13.39 -16.29 -0.49
C ARG A 13 13.03 -15.56 0.81
N PRO A 14 14.00 -15.30 1.71
CA PRO A 14 13.75 -14.49 2.88
C PRO A 14 13.35 -13.06 2.49
N VAL A 15 12.40 -12.47 3.24
CA VAL A 15 11.97 -11.08 3.06
C VAL A 15 12.47 -10.15 4.18
N GLY A 16 13.44 -10.60 4.97
CA GLY A 16 13.92 -9.86 6.13
C GLY A 16 14.58 -8.52 5.82
N ASP A 17 15.05 -8.31 4.61
CA ASP A 17 15.66 -7.05 4.14
C ASP A 17 14.62 -6.06 3.57
N TYR A 18 13.35 -6.46 3.42
CA TYR A 18 12.28 -5.62 2.89
C TYR A 18 12.13 -4.28 3.63
N PRO A 19 12.08 -4.23 4.99
CA PRO A 19 11.95 -2.97 5.71
C PRO A 19 13.11 -2.01 5.44
N ASN A 20 14.34 -2.51 5.34
CA ASN A 20 15.51 -1.70 5.06
C ASN A 20 15.49 -1.12 3.63
N LYS A 21 15.07 -1.92 2.66
CA LYS A 21 14.91 -1.46 1.27
C LYS A 21 13.80 -0.42 1.15
N LEU A 22 12.68 -0.64 1.83
CA LEU A 22 11.59 0.33 1.88
C LEU A 22 12.05 1.64 2.52
N LEU A 23 12.75 1.59 3.65
CA LEU A 23 13.30 2.79 4.29
C LEU A 23 14.27 3.53 3.36
N GLY A 24 15.13 2.80 2.66
CA GLY A 24 16.02 3.39 1.64
C GLY A 24 15.26 4.11 0.53
N ALA A 25 14.19 3.51 0.01
CA ALA A 25 13.33 4.13 -1.00
C ALA A 25 12.59 5.37 -0.47
N LEU A 26 12.09 5.30 0.77
CA LEU A 26 11.43 6.43 1.43
C LEU A 26 12.41 7.60 1.64
N ARG A 27 13.61 7.34 2.12
CA ARG A 27 14.65 8.36 2.28
C ARG A 27 15.05 8.99 0.94
N ALA A 28 15.16 8.18 -0.10
CA ALA A 28 15.46 8.67 -1.45
C ALA A 28 14.34 9.55 -2.06
N SER A 29 13.13 9.45 -1.55
CA SER A 29 11.98 10.28 -1.95
C SER A 29 11.88 11.61 -1.21
N ALA A 30 12.79 11.89 -0.28
CA ALA A 30 12.76 13.12 0.51
C ALA A 30 12.84 14.40 -0.35
N PRO A 31 12.33 15.53 0.15
CA PRO A 31 12.51 16.82 -0.50
C PRO A 31 13.98 17.14 -0.77
N PRO A 32 14.29 17.86 -1.86
CA PRO A 32 15.68 18.19 -2.21
C PRO A 32 16.43 18.92 -1.11
N GLY A 33 17.71 18.61 -0.92
CA GLY A 33 18.60 19.28 0.03
C GLY A 33 18.54 18.75 1.46
N ILE A 34 17.85 17.64 1.71
CA ILE A 34 17.81 16.99 3.01
C ILE A 34 18.72 15.74 2.94
N GLU A 35 19.82 15.77 3.68
CA GLU A 35 20.81 14.67 3.67
C GLU A 35 20.37 13.47 4.54
N ASP A 36 19.78 13.72 5.70
CA ASP A 36 19.27 12.68 6.62
C ASP A 36 17.78 12.93 6.93
N PRO A 37 16.88 12.50 6.03
CA PRO A 37 15.47 12.77 6.16
C PRO A 37 14.83 11.96 7.31
N ASN A 38 14.03 12.65 8.12
CA ASN A 38 13.21 12.02 9.13
C ASN A 38 11.95 11.41 8.51
N VAL A 39 11.88 10.09 8.54
CA VAL A 39 10.78 9.29 7.97
C VAL A 39 9.86 8.83 9.11
N VAL A 40 8.55 8.96 8.92
CA VAL A 40 7.54 8.43 9.84
C VAL A 40 6.51 7.57 9.13
N VAL A 41 5.89 6.65 9.86
CA VAL A 41 4.72 5.89 9.38
C VAL A 41 3.46 6.53 9.98
N LEU A 42 2.58 7.05 9.14
CA LEU A 42 1.28 7.61 9.57
C LEU A 42 0.21 6.52 9.56
N THR A 43 -0.31 6.21 10.74
CA THR A 43 -1.37 5.20 10.95
C THR A 43 -2.70 5.85 11.36
N PRO A 44 -3.84 5.24 11.00
CA PRO A 44 -5.14 5.66 11.53
C PRO A 44 -5.36 5.26 13.01
N GLY A 45 -4.43 4.50 13.61
CA GLY A 45 -4.47 4.13 15.02
C GLY A 45 -4.98 2.72 15.30
N VAL A 46 -5.14 2.41 16.57
CA VAL A 46 -5.37 1.06 17.12
C VAL A 46 -6.65 0.37 16.66
N TYR A 47 -7.63 1.12 16.19
CA TYR A 47 -8.89 0.56 15.69
C TYR A 47 -8.81 0.08 14.24
N ASN A 48 -7.70 0.31 13.56
CA ASN A 48 -7.47 -0.18 12.20
C ASN A 48 -7.04 -1.65 12.24
N SER A 49 -7.64 -2.49 11.39
CA SER A 49 -7.33 -3.93 11.32
C SER A 49 -5.86 -4.23 10.99
N ALA A 50 -5.19 -3.34 10.26
CA ALA A 50 -3.79 -3.46 9.89
C ALA A 50 -2.83 -2.76 10.89
N TYR A 51 -3.30 -2.31 12.04
CA TYR A 51 -2.46 -1.58 13.01
C TYR A 51 -1.22 -2.36 13.45
N PHE A 52 -1.36 -3.67 13.65
CA PHE A 52 -0.23 -4.54 13.98
C PHE A 52 0.85 -4.50 12.88
N GLU A 53 0.44 -4.54 11.61
CA GLU A 53 1.38 -4.47 10.48
C GLU A 53 2.08 -3.11 10.43
N HIS A 54 1.36 -2.01 10.68
CA HIS A 54 1.95 -0.67 10.74
C HIS A 54 3.01 -0.57 11.84
N THR A 55 2.69 -1.10 13.03
CA THR A 55 3.59 -1.13 14.18
C THR A 55 4.84 -1.96 13.89
N LEU A 56 4.63 -3.17 13.35
CA LEU A 56 5.74 -4.08 13.03
C LEU A 56 6.65 -3.45 11.97
N LEU A 57 6.09 -2.85 10.93
CA LEU A 57 6.85 -2.24 9.85
C LEU A 57 7.66 -1.04 10.36
N ALA A 58 7.05 -0.12 11.12
CA ALA A 58 7.73 1.03 11.71
C ALA A 58 8.90 0.56 12.60
N ARG A 59 8.67 -0.45 13.44
CA ARG A 59 9.69 -1.03 14.31
C ARG A 59 10.85 -1.66 13.53
N LEU A 60 10.55 -2.40 12.47
CA LEU A 60 11.58 -3.06 11.64
C LEU A 60 12.38 -2.05 10.81
N MET A 61 11.78 -0.95 10.40
CA MET A 61 12.48 0.17 9.75
C MET A 61 13.25 1.06 10.74
N GLY A 62 12.92 0.99 12.04
CA GLY A 62 13.51 1.88 13.05
C GLY A 62 13.03 3.32 12.94
N VAL A 63 11.78 3.54 12.51
CA VAL A 63 11.16 4.86 12.38
C VAL A 63 9.96 5.00 13.31
N GLU A 64 9.55 6.25 13.57
CA GLU A 64 8.41 6.54 14.45
C GLU A 64 7.07 6.18 13.76
N LEU A 65 6.19 5.58 14.56
CA LEU A 65 4.78 5.39 14.21
C LEU A 65 3.98 6.55 14.80
N VAL A 66 3.30 7.31 13.96
CA VAL A 66 2.54 8.50 14.35
C VAL A 66 1.08 8.39 13.93
N GLU A 67 0.20 8.99 14.70
CA GLU A 67 -1.19 9.27 14.34
C GLU A 67 -1.34 10.74 13.92
N GLY A 68 -2.46 11.12 13.29
CA GLY A 68 -2.69 12.50 12.86
C GLY A 68 -2.57 13.52 13.98
N ARG A 69 -3.00 13.16 15.20
CA ARG A 69 -2.88 14.00 16.41
C ARG A 69 -1.44 14.27 16.84
N ASP A 70 -0.50 13.42 16.42
CA ASP A 70 0.92 13.58 16.74
C ASP A 70 1.63 14.53 15.76
N LEU A 71 0.97 14.85 14.65
CA LEU A 71 1.50 15.76 13.63
C LEU A 71 0.95 17.18 13.80
N VAL A 72 1.77 18.15 13.43
CA VAL A 72 1.40 19.57 13.35
C VAL A 72 2.10 20.22 12.17
N CYS A 73 1.34 21.04 11.42
CA CYS A 73 1.88 21.83 10.31
C CYS A 73 2.11 23.28 10.77
N ILE A 74 3.36 23.74 10.71
CA ILE A 74 3.76 25.09 11.10
C ILE A 74 4.57 25.71 9.97
N GLY A 75 4.15 26.87 9.47
CA GLY A 75 4.87 27.57 8.39
C GLY A 75 5.04 26.73 7.12
N GLY A 76 4.05 25.89 6.79
CA GLY A 76 4.09 25.01 5.64
C GLY A 76 5.05 23.81 5.77
N LYS A 77 5.51 23.51 6.97
CA LYS A 77 6.38 22.37 7.28
C LYS A 77 5.69 21.45 8.27
N VAL A 78 5.98 20.15 8.21
CA VAL A 78 5.39 19.14 9.10
C VAL A 78 6.34 18.82 10.26
N PHE A 79 5.78 18.73 11.45
CA PHE A 79 6.49 18.33 12.64
C PHE A 79 5.71 17.25 13.39
N MET A 80 6.39 16.30 13.98
CA MET A 80 5.81 15.40 14.97
C MET A 80 6.04 15.97 16.37
N ARG A 81 5.07 15.78 17.24
CA ARG A 81 5.13 16.17 18.66
C ARG A 81 5.93 15.14 19.42
N THR A 82 6.97 15.58 20.11
CA THR A 82 7.77 14.73 21.00
C THR A 82 7.88 15.35 22.38
N THR A 83 8.30 14.57 23.36
CA THR A 83 8.56 15.07 24.74
C THR A 83 9.68 16.10 24.79
N ARG A 84 10.50 16.21 23.74
CA ARG A 84 11.60 17.18 23.61
C ARG A 84 11.21 18.40 22.77
N GLY A 85 9.96 18.47 22.32
CA GLY A 85 9.46 19.51 21.44
C GLY A 85 9.17 19.00 20.01
N PRO A 86 8.74 19.89 19.10
CA PRO A 86 8.44 19.53 17.73
C PRO A 86 9.69 19.07 16.97
N GLN A 87 9.63 17.90 16.36
CA GLN A 87 10.68 17.36 15.49
C GLN A 87 10.20 17.38 14.04
N ARG A 88 11.03 17.89 13.12
CA ARG A 88 10.73 17.97 11.70
C ARG A 88 10.48 16.57 11.12
N VAL A 89 9.46 16.48 10.25
CA VAL A 89 9.15 15.29 9.44
C VAL A 89 9.34 15.64 7.98
N ASP A 90 10.10 14.84 7.26
CA ASP A 90 10.46 15.07 5.86
C ASP A 90 9.80 14.08 4.91
N VAL A 91 9.54 12.86 5.38
CA VAL A 91 8.84 11.83 4.61
C VAL A 91 7.79 11.15 5.49
N ILE A 92 6.58 11.05 4.97
CA ILE A 92 5.47 10.35 5.62
C ILE A 92 5.10 9.14 4.77
N TYR A 93 5.35 7.94 5.30
CA TYR A 93 4.77 6.73 4.73
C TYR A 93 3.35 6.57 5.28
N ARG A 94 2.36 6.96 4.48
CA ARG A 94 0.97 6.99 4.92
C ARG A 94 0.28 5.63 4.83
N ARG A 95 -0.50 5.32 5.86
CA ARG A 95 -1.44 4.19 5.92
C ARG A 95 -2.86 4.69 6.20
N VAL A 96 -3.12 5.96 5.90
CA VAL A 96 -4.41 6.64 6.00
C VAL A 96 -4.91 6.92 4.59
N ASP A 97 -6.19 6.67 4.33
CA ASP A 97 -6.80 6.95 3.03
C ASP A 97 -6.87 8.44 2.73
N ASP A 98 -6.91 8.78 1.45
CA ASP A 98 -6.87 10.16 0.96
C ASP A 98 -7.91 11.05 1.64
N ASP A 99 -9.16 10.59 1.73
CA ASP A 99 -10.28 11.34 2.29
C ASP A 99 -10.05 11.79 3.75
N PHE A 100 -9.23 11.07 4.49
CA PHE A 100 -8.97 11.34 5.91
C PHE A 100 -7.65 12.05 6.17
N LEU A 101 -6.83 12.29 5.14
CA LEU A 101 -5.45 12.72 5.30
C LEU A 101 -5.30 14.18 5.74
N ASP A 102 -6.12 15.09 5.21
CA ASP A 102 -6.08 16.51 5.53
C ASP A 102 -7.51 17.08 5.61
N PRO A 103 -8.00 17.42 6.83
CA PRO A 103 -9.34 17.93 7.02
C PRO A 103 -9.60 19.30 6.37
N LEU A 104 -8.55 20.03 5.97
CA LEU A 104 -8.71 21.30 5.24
C LEU A 104 -8.94 21.11 3.74
N GLN A 105 -8.67 19.91 3.21
CA GLN A 105 -8.75 19.63 1.78
C GLN A 105 -9.79 18.56 1.44
N PHE A 106 -10.06 17.65 2.38
CA PHE A 106 -10.95 16.50 2.23
C PHE A 106 -12.05 16.54 3.30
N ARG A 107 -12.25 15.44 4.04
CA ARG A 107 -13.26 15.35 5.07
C ARG A 107 -12.92 16.24 6.27
N ALA A 108 -13.72 17.30 6.46
CA ALA A 108 -13.50 18.29 7.53
C ALA A 108 -13.64 17.70 8.96
N ASP A 109 -14.36 16.58 9.09
CA ASP A 109 -14.55 15.85 10.36
C ASP A 109 -13.44 14.82 10.64
N SER A 110 -12.44 14.71 9.77
CA SER A 110 -11.36 13.73 9.94
C SER A 110 -10.47 14.05 11.13
N MET A 111 -10.26 13.03 11.97
CA MET A 111 -9.31 13.04 13.08
C MET A 111 -8.08 12.15 12.82
N LEU A 112 -8.00 11.52 11.62
CA LEU A 112 -6.97 10.53 11.29
C LEU A 112 -5.73 11.14 10.63
N GLY A 113 -5.89 12.31 10.00
CA GLY A 113 -4.82 13.06 9.37
C GLY A 113 -4.45 14.33 10.14
N ALA A 114 -3.75 15.24 9.48
CA ALA A 114 -3.34 16.50 10.08
C ALA A 114 -3.68 17.70 9.19
N PRO A 115 -4.26 18.80 9.76
CA PRO A 115 -4.58 20.00 9.01
C PRO A 115 -3.34 20.64 8.37
N GLY A 116 -3.41 20.94 7.07
CA GLY A 116 -2.34 21.58 6.31
C GLY A 116 -1.26 20.64 5.77
N LEU A 117 -1.45 19.34 5.89
CA LEU A 117 -0.50 18.34 5.42
C LEU A 117 -0.31 18.39 3.90
N LEU A 118 -1.41 18.54 3.15
CA LEU A 118 -1.35 18.68 1.70
C LEU A 118 -0.71 20.00 1.26
N LEU A 119 -0.91 21.08 2.00
CA LEU A 119 -0.23 22.34 1.71
C LEU A 119 1.29 22.17 1.88
N ALA A 120 1.74 21.54 2.95
CA ALA A 120 3.16 21.28 3.17
C ALA A 120 3.76 20.42 2.03
N ALA A 121 3.03 19.40 1.57
CA ALA A 121 3.46 18.56 0.45
C ALA A 121 3.52 19.36 -0.88
N ARG A 122 2.52 20.19 -1.19
CA ARG A 122 2.50 21.05 -2.37
C ARG A 122 3.63 22.07 -2.39
N LEU A 123 4.05 22.55 -1.23
CA LEU A 123 5.21 23.44 -1.07
C LEU A 123 6.56 22.70 -1.21
N GLY A 124 6.54 21.38 -1.39
CA GLY A 124 7.75 20.57 -1.48
C GLY A 124 8.50 20.44 -0.14
N ASN A 125 7.83 20.67 0.97
CA ASN A 125 8.43 20.63 2.30
C ASN A 125 8.33 19.27 3.01
N VAL A 126 7.53 18.36 2.47
CA VAL A 126 7.37 16.98 2.94
C VAL A 126 6.99 16.10 1.76
N THR A 127 7.48 14.89 1.73
CA THR A 127 7.01 13.86 0.78
C THR A 127 5.97 12.97 1.46
N ILE A 128 4.82 12.79 0.82
CA ILE A 128 3.80 11.82 1.23
C ILE A 128 3.93 10.61 0.31
N ALA A 129 4.45 9.54 0.83
CA ALA A 129 4.52 8.24 0.16
C ALA A 129 3.37 7.37 0.71
N ASN A 130 2.68 6.79 -0.06
CA ASN A 130 2.08 6.76 -1.34
C ASN A 130 1.41 8.09 -1.72
N ALA A 131 1.61 8.59 -2.91
CA ALA A 131 1.10 9.90 -3.33
C ALA A 131 -0.42 10.01 -3.16
N VAL A 132 -0.87 11.20 -2.83
CA VAL A 132 -2.31 11.52 -2.74
C VAL A 132 -2.91 11.42 -4.15
N GLY A 133 -4.09 10.80 -4.25
CA GLY A 133 -4.78 10.52 -5.51
C GLY A 133 -4.42 9.17 -6.14
N ASN A 134 -3.45 8.43 -5.60
CA ASN A 134 -3.04 7.16 -6.18
C ASN A 134 -4.01 6.00 -5.85
N GLY A 135 -5.08 6.24 -5.09
CA GLY A 135 -6.15 5.26 -4.87
C GLY A 135 -6.80 4.76 -6.16
N VAL A 136 -6.74 5.55 -7.23
CA VAL A 136 -7.15 5.10 -8.57
C VAL A 136 -6.38 3.85 -9.05
N ALA A 137 -5.13 3.69 -8.62
CA ALA A 137 -4.31 2.51 -8.95
C ALA A 137 -4.75 1.23 -8.22
N ASP A 138 -5.56 1.35 -7.17
CA ASP A 138 -6.13 0.21 -6.45
C ASP A 138 -7.44 -0.29 -7.10
N ASP A 139 -7.97 0.46 -8.09
CA ASP A 139 -9.17 0.07 -8.81
C ASP A 139 -8.90 -1.15 -9.69
N LYS A 140 -9.70 -2.20 -9.47
CA LYS A 140 -9.53 -3.47 -10.20
C LYS A 140 -9.92 -3.36 -11.67
N LEU A 141 -10.78 -2.43 -12.03
CA LEU A 141 -11.09 -2.16 -13.43
C LEU A 141 -9.87 -1.52 -14.12
N LEU A 142 -9.24 -0.52 -13.49
CA LEU A 142 -8.01 0.09 -14.02
C LEU A 142 -6.92 -0.97 -14.19
N TYR A 143 -6.81 -1.91 -13.26
CA TYR A 143 -5.84 -3.01 -13.34
C TYR A 143 -5.93 -3.80 -14.66
N THR A 144 -7.14 -3.97 -15.21
CA THR A 144 -7.33 -4.69 -16.50
C THR A 144 -6.70 -3.98 -17.68
N TYR A 145 -6.53 -2.65 -17.60
CA TYR A 145 -5.92 -1.84 -18.65
C TYR A 145 -4.41 -1.69 -18.53
N VAL A 146 -3.80 -2.07 -17.39
CA VAL A 146 -2.36 -1.85 -17.15
C VAL A 146 -1.48 -2.42 -18.27
N PRO A 147 -1.70 -3.63 -18.82
CA PRO A 147 -0.90 -4.12 -19.94
C PRO A 147 -0.98 -3.23 -21.19
N ASP A 148 -2.17 -2.70 -21.49
CA ASP A 148 -2.38 -1.83 -22.63
C ASP A 148 -1.77 -0.45 -22.40
N LEU A 149 -1.82 0.07 -21.19
CA LEU A 149 -1.15 1.32 -20.80
C LEU A 149 0.37 1.20 -20.92
N ILE A 150 0.96 0.07 -20.52
CA ILE A 150 2.39 -0.19 -20.69
C ILE A 150 2.77 -0.16 -22.17
N ARG A 151 2.03 -0.87 -23.04
CA ARG A 151 2.28 -0.87 -24.47
C ARG A 151 2.13 0.52 -25.08
N TYR A 152 1.08 1.24 -24.67
CA TYR A 152 0.78 2.55 -25.24
C TYR A 152 1.78 3.63 -24.83
N TYR A 153 2.10 3.73 -23.54
CA TYR A 153 2.95 4.82 -23.04
C TYR A 153 4.45 4.51 -23.08
N LEU A 154 4.82 3.24 -22.87
CA LEU A 154 6.23 2.85 -22.80
C LEU A 154 6.72 2.16 -24.07
N ALA A 155 5.82 1.74 -24.96
CA ALA A 155 6.13 0.91 -26.15
C ALA A 155 6.86 -0.40 -25.76
N GLU A 156 6.54 -0.96 -24.58
CA GLU A 156 7.14 -2.15 -24.02
C GLU A 156 6.08 -3.25 -23.80
N GLU A 157 6.53 -4.50 -23.72
CA GLU A 157 5.67 -5.60 -23.27
C GLU A 157 5.72 -5.72 -21.75
N PRO A 158 4.58 -6.02 -21.07
CA PRO A 158 4.55 -6.23 -19.64
C PRO A 158 5.51 -7.35 -19.20
N ILE A 159 6.36 -7.06 -18.21
CA ILE A 159 7.27 -8.05 -17.61
C ILE A 159 6.50 -9.08 -16.77
N LEU A 160 5.49 -8.60 -16.02
CA LEU A 160 4.64 -9.43 -15.18
C LEU A 160 3.31 -9.67 -15.87
N LYS A 161 2.86 -10.92 -15.87
CA LYS A 161 1.52 -11.26 -16.34
C LYS A 161 0.49 -10.85 -15.27
N ASN A 162 -0.55 -10.12 -15.68
CA ASN A 162 -1.68 -9.84 -14.81
C ASN A 162 -2.44 -11.15 -14.49
N VAL A 163 -3.08 -11.17 -13.32
CA VAL A 163 -4.09 -12.18 -13.03
C VAL A 163 -5.27 -11.98 -13.98
N ASP A 164 -5.79 -13.06 -14.52
CA ASP A 164 -6.92 -13.00 -15.44
C ASP A 164 -8.10 -12.30 -14.74
N THR A 165 -8.55 -11.21 -15.32
CA THR A 165 -9.58 -10.32 -14.75
C THR A 165 -10.51 -9.88 -15.87
N TRP A 166 -11.80 -10.10 -15.70
CA TRP A 166 -12.82 -9.83 -16.73
C TRP A 166 -13.58 -8.55 -16.41
N ARG A 167 -13.81 -7.74 -17.43
CA ARG A 167 -14.67 -6.56 -17.35
C ARG A 167 -16.11 -6.99 -17.63
N LEU A 168 -16.92 -7.14 -16.60
CA LEU A 168 -18.28 -7.68 -16.70
C LEU A 168 -19.28 -6.71 -17.37
N GLU A 169 -18.88 -5.52 -17.73
CA GLU A 169 -19.61 -4.61 -18.61
C GLU A 169 -19.59 -5.07 -20.08
N ASP A 170 -18.61 -5.90 -20.47
CA ASP A 170 -18.56 -6.58 -21.74
C ASP A 170 -19.46 -7.83 -21.69
N PRO A 171 -20.52 -7.92 -22.53
CA PRO A 171 -21.42 -9.07 -22.53
C PRO A 171 -20.72 -10.41 -22.75
N ASN A 172 -19.70 -10.45 -23.61
CA ASN A 172 -18.96 -11.69 -23.89
C ASN A 172 -18.13 -12.13 -22.67
N ALA A 173 -17.50 -11.17 -21.97
CA ALA A 173 -16.77 -11.46 -20.75
C ALA A 173 -17.70 -11.91 -19.61
N LEU A 174 -18.89 -11.32 -19.53
CA LEU A 174 -19.91 -11.73 -18.56
C LEU A 174 -20.37 -13.17 -18.82
N GLU A 175 -20.68 -13.53 -20.07
CA GLU A 175 -21.08 -14.89 -20.46
C GLU A 175 -19.98 -15.90 -20.13
N GLU A 176 -18.73 -15.61 -20.49
CA GLU A 176 -17.58 -16.47 -20.16
C GLU A 176 -17.44 -16.70 -18.64
N VAL A 177 -17.58 -15.64 -17.84
CA VAL A 177 -17.47 -15.76 -16.38
C VAL A 177 -18.62 -16.57 -15.78
N LEU A 178 -19.85 -16.37 -16.28
CA LEU A 178 -21.00 -17.13 -15.82
C LEU A 178 -20.85 -18.62 -16.14
N ASP A 179 -20.39 -18.97 -17.33
CA ASP A 179 -20.13 -20.35 -17.72
C ASP A 179 -19.05 -21.00 -16.83
N ARG A 180 -17.97 -20.29 -16.54
CA ARG A 180 -16.91 -20.78 -15.63
C ARG A 180 -17.40 -20.96 -14.20
N LEU A 181 -18.25 -20.07 -13.68
CA LEU A 181 -18.85 -20.22 -12.36
C LEU A 181 -19.72 -21.47 -12.27
N VAL A 182 -20.56 -21.72 -13.27
CA VAL A 182 -21.40 -22.94 -13.33
C VAL A 182 -20.52 -24.21 -13.37
N GLN A 183 -19.47 -24.22 -14.15
CA GLN A 183 -18.52 -25.35 -14.22
C GLN A 183 -17.82 -25.59 -12.88
N HIS A 184 -17.33 -24.53 -12.24
CA HIS A 184 -16.63 -24.62 -10.94
C HIS A 184 -17.56 -25.09 -9.82
N GLU A 185 -18.82 -24.70 -9.85
CA GLU A 185 -19.80 -25.16 -8.87
C GLU A 185 -20.18 -26.65 -9.10
N ALA A 186 -20.30 -27.05 -10.37
CA ALA A 186 -20.49 -28.46 -10.73
C ALA A 186 -19.31 -29.33 -10.27
N GLU A 187 -18.08 -28.88 -10.41
CA GLU A 187 -16.87 -29.59 -9.95
C GLU A 187 -16.79 -29.71 -8.41
N ARG A 188 -17.29 -28.71 -7.66
CA ARG A 188 -17.34 -28.77 -6.19
C ARG A 188 -18.34 -29.79 -5.65
N HIS A 189 -19.37 -30.10 -6.40
CA HIS A 189 -20.41 -31.08 -6.03
C HIS A 189 -20.10 -32.50 -6.51
N LEU A 190 -19.05 -32.70 -7.31
CA LEU A 190 -18.55 -34.02 -7.64
C LEU A 190 -17.77 -34.60 -6.44
N PRO A 191 -18.10 -35.81 -5.96
CA PRO A 191 -17.30 -36.45 -4.92
C PRO A 191 -15.86 -36.63 -5.44
N PRO A 192 -14.84 -36.51 -4.57
CA PRO A 192 -13.46 -36.68 -4.99
C PRO A 192 -13.31 -38.06 -5.63
N LEU A 193 -12.88 -38.07 -6.90
CA LEU A 193 -12.51 -39.30 -7.59
C LEU A 193 -11.43 -39.98 -6.76
N THR A 194 -11.79 -41.04 -6.05
CA THR A 194 -10.84 -41.92 -5.35
C THR A 194 -9.85 -42.43 -6.37
N ARG A 195 -8.63 -41.93 -6.36
CA ARG A 195 -7.53 -42.55 -7.11
C ARG A 195 -7.35 -43.98 -6.60
N PRO A 196 -7.39 -45.01 -7.45
CA PRO A 196 -7.08 -46.35 -7.00
C PRO A 196 -5.64 -46.34 -6.49
N ILE A 197 -5.45 -46.78 -5.27
CA ILE A 197 -4.14 -47.08 -4.71
C ILE A 197 -3.62 -48.26 -5.51
N GLN A 198 -2.66 -48.00 -6.39
CA GLN A 198 -1.91 -49.09 -7.03
C GLN A 198 -1.00 -49.68 -5.96
N GLY A 199 -1.26 -50.95 -5.63
CA GLY A 199 -0.45 -51.79 -4.78
C GLY A 199 0.87 -52.20 -5.41
#